data_1898db0acafb40cd1cc60b855312c9a7
#
_entry.id   1898db0acafb40cd1cc60b855312c9a7
#
_cell.length_a   1.000
_cell.length_b   1.000
_cell.length_c   1.000
_cell.angle_alpha   90.00
_cell.angle_beta   90.00
_cell.angle_gamma   90.00
#
_symmetry.space_group_name_H-M   'P 1'
#
loop_
_entity.id
_entity.type
_entity.pdbx_description
1 polymer ?
#
loop_
_entity_poly.entity_id
_entity_poly.type
_entity_poly.pdbx_seq_one_letter_code
_entity_poly.pdbx_strand_id
1 'polypeptide(L)'
;MSLLTPTTSEVVNQAFVEHCCLAYQMDHEGYHGFDHWMRVLHNGRLLVEGEHANLKVVELFCLLHDTQRRNEHVDPQHGQRAAQFAGTLRGDWFELTDDEMDLLTEALT
;
A
#
# COMPACT_ATOMS: atom_id res chain seq x y z
N MET A 1 6.17 -1.83 -19.14
CA MET A 1 6.72 -1.89 -17.78
C MET A 1 7.08 -0.48 -17.32
N SER A 2 6.80 -0.21 -16.07
CA SER A 2 7.23 1.05 -15.48
C SER A 2 8.75 1.17 -15.50
N LEU A 3 9.26 2.39 -15.73
CA LEU A 3 10.68 2.70 -15.57
C LEU A 3 11.08 2.66 -14.08
N LEU A 4 10.09 2.62 -13.18
CA LEU A 4 10.36 2.53 -11.75
C LEU A 4 10.66 1.09 -11.42
N THR A 5 11.87 0.82 -11.00
CA THR A 5 12.19 -0.45 -10.36
C THR A 5 11.42 -0.48 -9.04
N PRO A 6 10.72 -1.58 -8.72
CA PRO A 6 10.09 -1.70 -7.43
C PRO A 6 11.15 -1.53 -6.35
N THR A 7 11.02 -0.48 -5.54
CA THR A 7 11.92 -0.29 -4.42
C THR A 7 11.42 -1.21 -3.32
N THR A 8 12.00 -2.39 -3.25
CA THR A 8 11.59 -3.39 -2.27
C THR A 8 12.23 -3.12 -0.91
N SER A 9 11.59 -3.59 0.13
CA SER A 9 12.09 -3.58 1.48
C SER A 9 11.79 -4.95 2.10
N GLU A 10 12.14 -5.12 3.36
CA GLU A 10 11.81 -6.36 4.07
C GLU A 10 10.31 -6.64 4.09
N VAL A 11 9.49 -5.59 4.26
CA VAL A 11 8.03 -5.71 4.33
C VAL A 11 7.40 -5.68 2.94
N VAL A 12 7.85 -4.76 2.09
CA VAL A 12 7.31 -4.59 0.72
C VAL A 12 8.26 -5.28 -0.24
N ASN A 13 8.17 -6.61 -0.31
CA ASN A 13 9.00 -7.41 -1.21
C ASN A 13 8.31 -7.59 -2.56
N GLN A 14 9.07 -8.12 -3.54
CA GLN A 14 8.61 -8.29 -4.92
C GLN A 14 7.33 -9.13 -5.00
N ALA A 15 7.28 -10.26 -4.29
CA ALA A 15 6.12 -11.16 -4.34
C ALA A 15 4.86 -10.50 -3.80
N PHE A 16 5.01 -9.70 -2.73
CA PHE A 16 3.89 -8.98 -2.14
C PHE A 16 3.36 -7.90 -3.09
N VAL A 17 4.26 -7.13 -3.70
CA VAL A 17 3.87 -6.14 -4.71
C VAL A 17 3.10 -6.80 -5.86
N GLU A 18 3.59 -7.93 -6.35
CA GLU A 18 2.91 -8.67 -7.42
C GLU A 18 1.53 -9.16 -6.98
N HIS A 19 1.40 -9.64 -5.75
CA HIS A 19 0.11 -10.06 -5.21
C HIS A 19 -0.89 -8.88 -5.17
N CYS A 20 -0.44 -7.72 -4.74
CA CYS A 20 -1.28 -6.52 -4.73
C CYS A 20 -1.68 -6.09 -6.14
N CYS A 21 -0.77 -6.20 -7.11
CA CYS A 21 -1.07 -5.89 -8.51
C CYS A 21 -2.15 -6.82 -9.07
N LEU A 22 -2.14 -8.10 -8.70
CA LEU A 22 -3.17 -9.04 -9.12
C LEU A 22 -4.52 -8.74 -8.48
N ALA A 23 -4.54 -8.20 -7.27
CA ALA A 23 -5.77 -7.84 -6.58
C ALA A 23 -6.38 -6.54 -7.10
N TYR A 24 -5.60 -5.71 -7.78
CA TYR A 24 -6.08 -4.44 -8.32
C TYR A 24 -6.95 -4.68 -9.54
N GLN A 25 -8.16 -4.16 -9.52
CA GLN A 25 -9.16 -4.43 -10.56
C GLN A 25 -9.20 -3.37 -11.65
N MET A 26 -8.40 -2.31 -11.53
CA MET A 26 -8.40 -1.22 -12.48
C MET A 26 -7.19 -1.27 -13.39
N ASP A 27 -7.13 -0.36 -14.36
CA ASP A 27 -6.02 -0.26 -15.28
C ASP A 27 -4.77 0.26 -14.56
N HIS A 28 -3.71 -0.51 -14.55
CA HIS A 28 -2.43 -0.11 -13.94
C HIS A 28 -1.79 1.09 -14.65
N GLU A 29 -2.21 1.44 -15.85
CA GLU A 29 -1.77 2.64 -16.54
C GLU A 29 -2.62 3.85 -16.18
N GLY A 30 -3.69 3.66 -15.40
CA GLY A 30 -4.53 4.73 -14.91
C GLY A 30 -3.89 5.54 -13.78
N TYR A 31 -4.61 6.56 -13.30
CA TYR A 31 -4.09 7.50 -12.31
C TYR A 31 -3.69 6.87 -10.99
N HIS A 32 -4.35 5.77 -10.59
CA HIS A 32 -4.14 5.13 -9.30
C HIS A 32 -3.48 3.74 -9.43
N GLY A 33 -2.81 3.48 -10.56
CA GLY A 33 -2.17 2.21 -10.83
C GLY A 33 -0.76 2.09 -10.23
N PHE A 34 -0.02 1.09 -10.69
CA PHE A 34 1.28 0.71 -10.14
C PHE A 34 2.28 1.88 -10.05
N ASP A 35 2.38 2.70 -11.10
CA ASP A 35 3.32 3.83 -11.10
C ASP A 35 2.98 4.84 -10.01
N HIS A 36 1.69 5.08 -9.79
CA HIS A 36 1.23 5.93 -8.70
C HIS A 36 1.64 5.33 -7.34
N TRP A 37 1.45 4.02 -7.15
CA TRP A 37 1.83 3.35 -5.91
C TRP A 37 3.32 3.52 -5.62
N MET A 38 4.16 3.35 -6.64
CA MET A 38 5.61 3.46 -6.47
C MET A 38 6.03 4.89 -6.16
N ARG A 39 5.39 5.88 -6.76
CA ARG A 39 5.65 7.29 -6.43
C ARG A 39 5.23 7.61 -4.99
N VAL A 40 4.07 7.14 -4.57
CA VAL A 40 3.59 7.34 -3.20
C VAL A 40 4.52 6.67 -2.21
N LEU A 41 4.96 5.46 -2.50
CA LEU A 41 5.89 4.72 -1.66
C LEU A 41 7.23 5.45 -1.52
N HIS A 42 7.79 5.92 -2.63
CA HIS A 42 9.03 6.69 -2.63
C HIS A 42 8.88 7.97 -1.79
N ASN A 43 7.81 8.71 -2.01
CA ASN A 43 7.54 9.95 -1.26
C ASN A 43 7.30 9.68 0.22
N GLY A 44 6.58 8.60 0.54
CA GLY A 44 6.36 8.20 1.93
C GLY A 44 7.65 7.91 2.66
N ARG A 45 8.56 7.20 2.01
CA ARG A 45 9.89 6.91 2.58
C ARG A 45 10.69 8.18 2.85
N LEU A 46 10.64 9.14 1.92
CA LEU A 46 11.32 10.42 2.11
C LEU A 46 10.74 11.21 3.27
N LEU A 47 9.41 11.21 3.42
CA LEU A 47 8.74 11.95 4.48
C LEU A 47 9.05 11.42 5.87
N VAL A 48 9.32 10.11 6.01
CA VAL A 48 9.67 9.53 7.32
C VAL A 48 11.16 9.51 7.60
N GLU A 49 11.99 9.87 6.64
CA GLU A 49 13.42 9.94 6.83
C GLU A 49 13.76 10.96 7.92
N GLY A 50 14.45 10.52 8.95
CA GLY A 50 14.78 11.36 10.10
C GLY A 50 13.67 11.56 11.11
N GLU A 51 12.49 11.00 10.88
CA GLU A 51 11.35 11.07 11.79
C GLU A 51 11.22 9.81 12.62
N HIS A 52 10.43 9.89 13.71
CA HIS A 52 10.13 8.71 14.53
C HIS A 52 8.86 7.98 14.08
N ALA A 53 8.52 8.10 12.81
CA ALA A 53 7.37 7.41 12.24
C ALA A 53 7.70 5.93 12.01
N ASN A 54 6.67 5.08 12.06
CA ASN A 54 6.82 3.64 11.82
C ASN A 54 6.90 3.38 10.32
N LEU A 55 8.10 3.09 9.84
CA LEU A 55 8.35 2.89 8.41
C LEU A 55 7.53 1.74 7.82
N LYS A 56 7.38 0.62 8.57
CA LYS A 56 6.56 -0.51 8.11
C LYS A 56 5.13 -0.09 7.83
N VAL A 57 4.51 0.64 8.75
CA VAL A 57 3.13 1.10 8.61
C VAL A 57 3.02 2.06 7.43
N VAL A 58 3.96 2.99 7.29
CA VAL A 58 3.97 3.93 6.17
C VAL A 58 4.10 3.21 4.84
N GLU A 59 5.02 2.26 4.73
CA GLU A 59 5.21 1.50 3.49
C GLU A 59 3.98 0.68 3.13
N LEU A 60 3.36 0.03 4.11
CA LEU A 60 2.14 -0.74 3.89
C LEU A 60 0.97 0.16 3.48
N PHE A 61 0.83 1.31 4.13
CA PHE A 61 -0.18 2.28 3.73
C PHE A 61 0.00 2.71 2.26
N CYS A 62 1.22 3.07 1.89
CA CYS A 62 1.52 3.54 0.55
C CYS A 62 1.22 2.48 -0.51
N LEU A 63 1.56 1.22 -0.23
CA LEU A 63 1.28 0.13 -1.15
C LEU A 63 -0.21 -0.18 -1.24
N LEU A 64 -0.91 -0.21 -0.11
CA LEU A 64 -2.26 -0.78 -0.03
C LEU A 64 -3.39 0.22 -0.28
N HIS A 65 -3.16 1.51 -0.07
CA HIS A 65 -4.26 2.48 0.03
C HIS A 65 -5.17 2.56 -1.21
N ASP A 66 -4.64 2.33 -2.40
CA ASP A 66 -5.42 2.37 -3.65
C ASP A 66 -5.66 1.00 -4.27
N THR A 67 -5.19 -0.10 -3.64
CA THR A 67 -5.31 -1.46 -4.22
C THR A 67 -6.75 -1.90 -4.42
N GLN A 68 -7.68 -1.35 -3.65
CA GLN A 68 -9.08 -1.77 -3.68
C GLN A 68 -10.01 -0.72 -4.30
N ARG A 69 -9.44 0.21 -5.06
CA ARG A 69 -10.24 1.17 -5.82
C ARG A 69 -11.04 0.47 -6.90
N ARG A 70 -12.23 0.99 -7.16
CA ARG A 70 -13.13 0.50 -8.20
C ARG A 70 -13.43 1.55 -9.27
N ASN A 71 -12.99 2.80 -9.07
CA ASN A 71 -13.03 3.84 -10.10
C ASN A 71 -11.93 4.87 -9.83
N GLU A 72 -11.64 5.68 -10.85
CA GLU A 72 -10.54 6.67 -10.81
C GLU A 72 -10.96 8.01 -10.21
N HIS A 73 -12.24 8.18 -9.90
CA HIS A 73 -12.78 9.43 -9.40
C HIS A 73 -13.07 9.34 -7.90
N VAL A 74 -14.33 9.54 -7.52
CA VAL A 74 -14.75 9.45 -6.13
C VAL A 74 -15.05 8.00 -5.79
N ASP A 75 -14.35 7.48 -4.81
CA ASP A 75 -14.55 6.12 -4.33
C ASP A 75 -14.47 6.13 -2.80
N PRO A 76 -15.56 6.53 -2.12
CA PRO A 76 -15.51 6.76 -0.67
C PRO A 76 -15.28 5.50 0.14
N GLN A 77 -15.50 4.32 -0.43
CA GLN A 77 -15.32 3.05 0.28
C GLN A 77 -13.97 2.40 0.02
N HIS A 78 -13.11 3.01 -0.80
CA HIS A 78 -11.84 2.36 -1.16
C HIS A 78 -10.92 2.18 0.04
N GLY A 79 -10.92 3.12 0.97
CA GLY A 79 -10.10 3.02 2.18
C GLY A 79 -10.56 1.89 3.10
N GLN A 80 -11.87 1.73 3.29
CA GLN A 80 -12.41 0.64 4.08
C GLN A 80 -12.12 -0.72 3.44
N ARG A 81 -12.24 -0.81 2.12
CA ARG A 81 -11.90 -2.03 1.41
C ARG A 81 -10.40 -2.35 1.53
N ALA A 82 -9.54 -1.32 1.46
CA ALA A 82 -8.10 -1.50 1.65
C ALA A 82 -7.78 -2.00 3.05
N ALA A 83 -8.45 -1.47 4.08
CA ALA A 83 -8.26 -1.91 5.45
C ALA A 83 -8.70 -3.37 5.64
N GLN A 84 -9.81 -3.79 5.05
CA GLN A 84 -10.26 -5.17 5.08
C GLN A 84 -9.27 -6.09 4.36
N PHE A 85 -8.78 -5.67 3.21
CA PHE A 85 -7.76 -6.40 2.45
C PHE A 85 -6.50 -6.58 3.28
N ALA A 86 -6.02 -5.51 3.91
CA ALA A 86 -4.85 -5.57 4.79
C ALA A 86 -5.02 -6.59 5.91
N GLY A 87 -6.21 -6.65 6.49
CA GLY A 87 -6.52 -7.63 7.54
C GLY A 87 -6.39 -9.08 7.06
N THR A 88 -6.74 -9.36 5.81
CA THR A 88 -6.58 -10.70 5.24
C THR A 88 -5.14 -11.05 4.92
N LEU A 89 -4.28 -10.06 4.76
CA LEU A 89 -2.87 -10.27 4.38
C LEU A 89 -1.94 -10.43 5.58
N ARG A 90 -2.36 -9.92 6.74
CA ARG A 90 -1.55 -9.97 7.95
C ARG A 90 -1.27 -11.43 8.34
N GLY A 91 -0.02 -11.73 8.62
CA GLY A 91 0.40 -13.08 8.97
C GLY A 91 0.89 -13.88 7.77
N ASP A 92 0.30 -13.68 6.60
CA ASP A 92 0.70 -14.37 5.37
C ASP A 92 1.75 -13.57 4.58
N TRP A 93 1.58 -12.25 4.53
CA TRP A 93 2.42 -11.38 3.72
C TRP A 93 3.26 -10.40 4.53
N PHE A 94 2.82 -10.06 5.73
CA PHE A 94 3.56 -9.18 6.63
C PHE A 94 3.18 -9.45 8.07
N GLU A 95 4.05 -9.03 8.98
CA GLU A 95 3.81 -9.10 10.41
C GLU A 95 3.80 -7.71 11.01
N LEU A 96 2.79 -7.42 11.81
CA LEU A 96 2.67 -6.19 12.58
C LEU A 96 2.19 -6.53 13.99
N THR A 97 2.60 -5.71 14.95
CA THR A 97 1.97 -5.76 16.27
C THR A 97 0.52 -5.29 16.16
N ASP A 98 -0.29 -5.55 17.18
CA ASP A 98 -1.67 -5.08 17.19
C ASP A 98 -1.76 -3.56 17.11
N ASP A 99 -0.87 -2.85 17.81
CA ASP A 99 -0.82 -1.38 17.75
C ASP A 99 -0.46 -0.88 16.35
N GLU A 100 0.50 -1.52 15.69
CA GLU A 100 0.86 -1.18 14.32
C GLU A 100 -0.30 -1.44 13.35
N MET A 101 -1.00 -2.55 13.53
CA MET A 101 -2.17 -2.88 12.69
C MET A 101 -3.30 -1.88 12.89
N ASP A 102 -3.52 -1.43 14.12
CA ASP A 102 -4.51 -0.38 14.41
C ASP A 102 -4.16 0.92 13.71
N LEU A 103 -2.88 1.32 13.74
CA LEU A 103 -2.42 2.51 13.04
C LEU A 103 -2.63 2.39 11.53
N LEU A 104 -2.31 1.25 10.96
CA LEU A 104 -2.49 1.01 9.52
C LEU A 104 -3.97 1.06 9.13
N THR A 105 -4.81 0.38 9.89
CA THR A 105 -6.26 0.34 9.65
C THR A 105 -6.86 1.74 9.71
N GLU A 106 -6.49 2.50 10.73
CA GLU A 106 -6.95 3.89 10.89
C GLU A 106 -6.50 4.77 9.72
N ALA A 107 -5.26 4.62 9.28
CA ALA A 107 -4.73 5.39 8.17
C ALA A 107 -5.44 5.04 6.85
N LEU A 108 -5.76 3.75 6.62
CA LEU A 108 -6.42 3.30 5.39
C LEU A 108 -7.89 3.74 5.34
N THR A 109 -8.59 3.74 6.45
CA THR A 109 -9.98 4.18 6.49
C THR A 109 -10.07 5.70 6.53
#